data_e72ca6d04bc74fcb92f8785afdf069b6
#
_entry.id   e72ca6d04bc74fcb92f8785afdf069b6
#
_cell.length_a   1.000
_cell.length_b   1.000
_cell.length_c   1.000
_cell.angle_alpha   90.00
_cell.angle_beta   90.00
_cell.angle_gamma   90.00
#
_symmetry.space_group_name_H-M   'P 1'
#
loop_
_entity.id
_entity.type
_entity.pdbx_description
1 polymer ?
#
loop_
_entity_poly.entity_id
_entity_poly.type
_entity_poly.pdbx_seq_one_letter_code
_entity_poly.pdbx_strand_id
1 'polypeptide(L)'
;MSLKPKPHKTLNLSPPSLLALGFLGFIVFGTLLLKLPIANNGHVSWMDALFTATSAVTITGLSVLNIHESFTLFGQVIILLLIQSGGLGFMTFAILAALSLSPKVGLKQQMMAQDSLGQTSLSKVTFVAKGVVTYTLLFELIGTVILTTAFTPIYGFARGLYYAVFYSISSFNNAGFSLFSNSLVNFQSNYLICITISLLYTLGGLGFLVLMDIKQNKKWKKLSPNSKLILTTIAIINLVAFVLIWVLEAQNPHTLGLLNVGDQALNAWFQATVPRSSGFNTIDTGAMTNSSSLLMMLLMFIGGGSLSTAGGLKVGTFVILVLSVLSFLRRTDEIRVFNHSVSHETTYKALAVTAITSILIFIGFFILLLLEPKADFMNLLFEVVSAACTVGLSRGITPDLHNGSLFILSLLMFAGRLGPLTLAYLIATPKKSRLKHPQANIQIG
;
A
#
# COMPACT_ATOMS: atom_id res chain seq x y z
N MET A 1 -40.87 41.21 -11.14
CA MET A 1 -39.41 41.16 -11.27
C MET A 1 -38.90 39.87 -10.60
N SER A 2 -38.75 38.79 -11.37
CA SER A 2 -38.43 37.45 -10.87
C SER A 2 -36.90 37.34 -10.77
N LEU A 3 -36.38 37.29 -9.56
CA LEU A 3 -34.95 37.01 -9.29
C LEU A 3 -34.66 35.53 -9.61
N LYS A 4 -34.08 35.30 -10.80
CA LYS A 4 -33.51 33.98 -11.11
C LYS A 4 -32.38 33.69 -10.10
N PRO A 5 -32.38 32.55 -9.38
CA PRO A 5 -31.27 32.17 -8.51
C PRO A 5 -30.00 32.03 -9.36
N LYS A 6 -28.93 32.73 -8.95
CA LYS A 6 -27.59 32.55 -9.55
C LYS A 6 -27.19 31.08 -9.48
N PRO A 7 -26.74 30.46 -10.57
CA PRO A 7 -26.26 29.10 -10.52
C PRO A 7 -25.05 29.08 -9.60
N HIS A 8 -25.13 28.32 -8.51
CA HIS A 8 -23.96 27.98 -7.71
C HIS A 8 -22.94 27.33 -8.65
N LYS A 9 -21.78 27.97 -8.82
CA LYS A 9 -20.62 27.35 -9.48
C LYS A 9 -20.21 26.11 -8.68
N THR A 10 -20.80 24.97 -8.99
CA THR A 10 -20.30 23.71 -8.51
C THR A 10 -18.93 23.48 -9.17
N LEU A 11 -17.88 23.45 -8.36
CA LEU A 11 -16.56 23.06 -8.81
C LEU A 11 -16.69 21.68 -9.48
N ASN A 12 -16.60 21.65 -10.82
CA ASN A 12 -16.66 20.42 -11.61
C ASN A 12 -15.29 19.70 -11.55
N LEU A 13 -14.93 19.22 -10.34
CA LEU A 13 -13.73 18.41 -10.16
C LEU A 13 -13.92 17.02 -10.76
N SER A 14 -12.91 16.53 -11.47
CA SER A 14 -12.88 15.14 -11.93
C SER A 14 -12.77 14.18 -10.75
N PRO A 15 -13.22 12.91 -10.86
CA PRO A 15 -13.05 11.91 -9.79
C PRO A 15 -11.61 11.76 -9.31
N PRO A 16 -10.59 11.70 -10.18
CA PRO A 16 -9.18 11.68 -9.78
C PRO A 16 -8.75 12.89 -8.96
N SER A 17 -9.21 14.11 -9.36
CA SER A 17 -8.87 15.34 -8.63
C SER A 17 -9.49 15.38 -7.24
N LEU A 18 -10.71 14.88 -7.08
CA LEU A 18 -11.37 14.81 -5.78
C LEU A 18 -10.64 13.85 -4.84
N LEU A 19 -10.20 12.70 -5.36
CA LEU A 19 -9.44 11.73 -4.60
C LEU A 19 -8.09 12.29 -4.14
N ALA A 20 -7.36 12.95 -5.04
CA ALA A 20 -6.08 13.59 -4.72
C ALA A 20 -6.25 14.70 -3.66
N LEU A 21 -7.24 15.56 -3.80
CA LEU A 21 -7.54 16.61 -2.84
C LEU A 21 -7.97 16.06 -1.48
N GLY A 22 -8.70 14.94 -1.46
CA GLY A 22 -9.09 14.27 -0.23
C GLY A 22 -7.89 13.74 0.54
N PHE A 23 -6.98 13.02 -0.12
CA PHE A 23 -5.73 12.56 0.50
C PHE A 23 -4.86 13.74 0.97
N LEU A 24 -4.71 14.77 0.14
CA LEU A 24 -3.97 15.98 0.51
C LEU A 24 -4.60 16.66 1.75
N GLY A 25 -5.92 16.75 1.80
CA GLY A 25 -6.65 17.28 2.95
C GLY A 25 -6.37 16.50 4.23
N PHE A 26 -6.38 15.16 4.19
CA PHE A 26 -6.01 14.33 5.34
C PHE A 26 -4.55 14.51 5.74
N ILE A 27 -3.62 14.64 4.79
CA ILE A 27 -2.20 14.89 5.06
C ILE A 27 -2.01 16.23 5.78
N VAL A 28 -2.59 17.31 5.23
CA VAL A 28 -2.49 18.65 5.84
C VAL A 28 -3.12 18.66 7.22
N PHE A 29 -4.32 18.11 7.37
CA PHE A 29 -5.01 18.02 8.66
C PHE A 29 -4.23 17.19 9.68
N GLY A 30 -3.70 16.03 9.26
CA GLY A 30 -2.85 15.18 10.09
C GLY A 30 -1.56 15.88 10.53
N THR A 31 -0.91 16.60 9.61
CA THR A 31 0.30 17.40 9.92
C THR A 31 0.01 18.45 10.99
N LEU A 32 -1.10 19.19 10.84
CA LEU A 32 -1.50 20.19 11.83
C LEU A 32 -1.79 19.57 13.19
N LEU A 33 -2.50 18.45 13.23
CA LEU A 33 -2.81 17.75 14.48
C LEU A 33 -1.55 17.19 15.17
N LEU A 34 -0.64 16.57 14.41
CA LEU A 34 0.61 16.00 14.94
C LEU A 34 1.58 17.08 15.45
N LYS A 35 1.46 18.31 14.92
CA LYS A 35 2.26 19.45 15.36
C LYS A 35 1.75 20.10 16.66
N LEU A 36 0.52 19.79 17.10
CA LEU A 36 -0.01 20.32 18.36
C LEU A 36 0.87 19.88 19.55
N PRO A 37 1.13 20.77 20.52
CA PRO A 37 1.94 20.43 21.70
C PRO A 37 1.42 19.25 22.52
N ILE A 38 0.11 18.99 22.48
CA ILE A 38 -0.51 17.85 23.16
C ILE A 38 -0.25 16.52 22.42
N ALA A 39 0.09 16.56 21.12
CA ALA A 39 0.27 15.37 20.30
C ALA A 39 1.73 14.88 20.27
N ASN A 40 2.70 15.72 20.64
CA ASN A 40 4.11 15.38 20.57
C ASN A 40 4.87 15.79 21.83
N ASN A 41 6.05 15.19 22.04
CA ASN A 41 6.90 15.43 23.20
C ASN A 41 7.89 16.61 23.00
N GLY A 42 7.61 17.54 22.08
CA GLY A 42 8.33 18.80 21.91
C GLY A 42 9.44 18.82 20.86
N HIS A 43 9.82 17.67 20.29
CA HIS A 43 10.97 17.55 19.36
C HIS A 43 10.57 17.30 17.90
N VAL A 44 9.28 17.41 17.54
CA VAL A 44 8.80 17.14 16.18
C VAL A 44 8.86 18.40 15.32
N SER A 45 9.66 18.40 14.25
CA SER A 45 9.71 19.50 13.27
C SER A 45 8.45 19.50 12.39
N TRP A 46 8.23 20.58 11.62
CA TRP A 46 7.13 20.61 10.63
C TRP A 46 7.30 19.56 9.53
N MET A 47 8.57 19.30 9.15
CA MET A 47 8.87 18.29 8.13
C MET A 47 8.60 16.88 8.65
N ASP A 48 8.97 16.58 9.88
CA ASP A 48 8.71 15.29 10.52
C ASP A 48 7.20 15.02 10.66
N ALA A 49 6.43 16.04 11.06
CA ALA A 49 4.97 15.95 11.15
C ALA A 49 4.34 15.72 9.77
N LEU A 50 4.80 16.42 8.73
CA LEU A 50 4.35 16.25 7.35
C LEU A 50 4.69 14.85 6.83
N PHE A 51 5.93 14.40 7.03
CA PHE A 51 6.39 13.08 6.60
C PHE A 51 5.59 11.98 7.28
N THR A 52 5.44 12.05 8.61
CA THR A 52 4.67 11.07 9.40
C THR A 52 3.19 11.07 9.00
N ALA A 53 2.56 12.23 8.84
CA ALA A 53 1.17 12.32 8.39
C ALA A 53 1.00 11.76 6.96
N THR A 54 1.94 12.09 6.05
CA THR A 54 1.93 11.56 4.69
C THR A 54 2.08 10.05 4.70
N SER A 55 3.07 9.52 5.42
CA SER A 55 3.33 8.10 5.53
C SER A 55 2.12 7.35 6.13
N ALA A 56 1.45 7.92 7.16
CA ALA A 56 0.27 7.33 7.79
C ALA A 56 -0.93 7.31 6.84
N VAL A 57 -1.24 8.43 6.18
CA VAL A 57 -2.38 8.56 5.26
C VAL A 57 -2.18 7.74 4.00
N THR A 58 -0.96 7.66 3.49
CA THR A 58 -0.62 6.83 2.32
C THR A 58 -0.39 5.37 2.69
N ILE A 59 -0.45 5.04 4.01
CA ILE A 59 -0.18 3.71 4.55
C ILE A 59 1.16 3.15 4.05
N THR A 60 2.19 3.99 4.09
CA THR A 60 3.53 3.60 3.65
C THR A 60 4.33 2.95 4.78
N GLY A 61 4.42 3.61 5.95
CA GLY A 61 5.14 3.08 7.11
C GLY A 61 6.58 3.57 7.27
N LEU A 62 7.11 4.37 6.34
CA LEU A 62 8.40 5.05 6.55
C LEU A 62 8.27 6.05 7.69
N SER A 63 9.24 6.08 8.58
CA SER A 63 9.27 6.97 9.73
C SER A 63 10.65 7.59 9.92
N VAL A 64 10.68 8.89 10.16
CA VAL A 64 11.88 9.64 10.54
C VAL A 64 12.12 9.56 12.04
N LEU A 65 11.04 9.41 12.82
CA LEU A 65 11.03 9.45 14.26
C LEU A 65 10.56 8.13 14.86
N ASN A 66 11.03 7.82 16.06
CA ASN A 66 10.44 6.79 16.89
C ASN A 66 9.04 7.24 17.36
N ILE A 67 8.00 6.55 16.92
CA ILE A 67 6.61 6.93 17.19
C ILE A 67 6.30 6.96 18.69
N HIS A 68 6.79 5.98 19.43
CA HIS A 68 6.53 5.88 20.87
C HIS A 68 7.20 7.00 21.69
N GLU A 69 8.40 7.38 21.31
CA GLU A 69 9.18 8.41 22.03
C GLU A 69 8.77 9.82 21.64
N SER A 70 8.49 10.05 20.35
CA SER A 70 8.25 11.37 19.80
C SER A 70 6.81 11.84 19.94
N PHE A 71 5.84 10.90 19.97
CA PHE A 71 4.43 11.23 20.03
C PHE A 71 3.78 10.74 21.33
N THR A 72 2.97 11.60 21.92
CA THR A 72 2.12 11.24 23.07
C THR A 72 1.08 10.20 22.67
N LEU A 73 0.37 9.62 23.65
CA LEU A 73 -0.75 8.71 23.37
C LEU A 73 -1.78 9.36 22.42
N PHE A 74 -2.05 10.65 22.58
CA PHE A 74 -2.95 11.40 21.71
C PHE A 74 -2.40 11.46 20.27
N GLY A 75 -1.11 11.74 20.07
CA GLY A 75 -0.47 11.73 18.75
C GLY A 75 -0.48 10.35 18.10
N GLN A 76 -0.22 9.30 18.88
CA GLN A 76 -0.27 7.91 18.40
C GLN A 76 -1.69 7.51 17.96
N VAL A 77 -2.74 7.95 18.67
CA VAL A 77 -4.14 7.74 18.25
C VAL A 77 -4.46 8.51 16.97
N ILE A 78 -3.94 9.73 16.80
CA ILE A 78 -4.07 10.47 15.53
C ILE A 78 -3.44 9.67 14.39
N ILE A 79 -2.22 9.14 14.57
CA ILE A 79 -1.56 8.30 13.56
C ILE A 79 -2.44 7.09 13.21
N LEU A 80 -3.01 6.39 14.20
CA LEU A 80 -3.94 5.28 13.94
C LEU A 80 -5.16 5.70 13.13
N LEU A 81 -5.76 6.85 13.44
CA LEU A 81 -6.92 7.37 12.69
C LEU A 81 -6.55 7.73 11.25
N LEU A 82 -5.35 8.28 11.03
CA LEU A 82 -4.84 8.57 9.68
C LEU A 82 -4.60 7.27 8.90
N ILE A 83 -4.00 6.25 9.52
CA ILE A 83 -3.81 4.92 8.94
C ILE A 83 -5.17 4.32 8.55
N GLN A 84 -6.14 4.33 9.45
CA GLN A 84 -7.47 3.77 9.20
C GLN A 84 -8.18 4.49 8.05
N SER A 85 -8.10 5.82 8.02
CA SER A 85 -8.68 6.63 6.94
C SER A 85 -8.01 6.36 5.59
N GLY A 86 -6.68 6.21 5.58
CA GLY A 86 -5.89 5.87 4.40
C GLY A 86 -6.14 4.46 3.89
N GLY A 87 -6.25 3.48 4.80
CA GLY A 87 -6.48 2.06 4.48
C GLY A 87 -7.88 1.78 3.93
N LEU A 88 -8.90 2.35 4.55
CA LEU A 88 -10.27 2.28 4.02
C LEU A 88 -10.41 2.98 2.66
N GLY A 89 -9.51 3.91 2.36
CA GLY A 89 -9.53 4.74 1.17
C GLY A 89 -10.54 5.88 1.29
N PHE A 90 -10.13 7.05 0.80
CA PHE A 90 -10.94 8.27 0.87
C PHE A 90 -12.37 8.08 0.31
N MET A 91 -12.51 7.34 -0.80
CA MET A 91 -13.82 7.14 -1.42
C MET A 91 -14.76 6.28 -0.59
N THR A 92 -14.25 5.22 0.06
CA THR A 92 -15.06 4.41 0.97
C THR A 92 -15.52 5.26 2.15
N PHE A 93 -14.61 6.06 2.73
CA PHE A 93 -14.93 6.99 3.80
C PHE A 93 -15.96 8.04 3.36
N ALA A 94 -15.79 8.66 2.19
CA ALA A 94 -16.71 9.66 1.65
C ALA A 94 -18.11 9.07 1.40
N ILE A 95 -18.21 7.84 0.89
CA ILE A 95 -19.49 7.14 0.70
C ILE A 95 -20.18 6.89 2.04
N LEU A 96 -19.43 6.40 3.03
CA LEU A 96 -19.99 6.12 4.35
C LEU A 96 -20.43 7.39 5.06
N ALA A 97 -19.66 8.47 5.00
CA ALA A 97 -20.04 9.76 5.54
C ALA A 97 -21.30 10.30 4.85
N ALA A 98 -21.36 10.22 3.52
CA ALA A 98 -22.55 10.66 2.77
C ALA A 98 -23.80 9.83 3.12
N LEU A 99 -23.67 8.51 3.29
CA LEU A 99 -24.77 7.64 3.71
C LEU A 99 -25.23 7.90 5.15
N SER A 100 -24.31 8.30 6.03
CA SER A 100 -24.63 8.63 7.43
C SER A 100 -25.35 9.97 7.57
N LEU A 101 -24.99 10.93 6.69
CA LEU A 101 -25.58 12.29 6.71
C LEU A 101 -26.87 12.40 5.90
N SER A 102 -27.07 11.56 4.89
CA SER A 102 -28.25 11.56 4.03
C SER A 102 -28.52 10.17 3.45
N PRO A 103 -29.75 9.64 3.58
CA PRO A 103 -30.10 8.34 3.00
C PRO A 103 -30.11 8.34 1.45
N LYS A 104 -30.00 9.50 0.81
CA LYS A 104 -29.92 9.64 -0.66
C LYS A 104 -28.59 10.25 -1.05
N VAL A 105 -27.62 9.41 -1.41
CA VAL A 105 -26.35 9.86 -2.00
C VAL A 105 -26.61 10.44 -3.38
N GLY A 106 -26.13 11.64 -3.67
CA GLY A 106 -26.32 12.28 -4.97
C GLY A 106 -25.68 11.46 -6.11
N LEU A 107 -26.32 11.47 -7.29
CA LEU A 107 -25.88 10.71 -8.49
C LEU A 107 -24.39 10.93 -8.82
N LYS A 108 -23.88 12.15 -8.66
CA LYS A 108 -22.48 12.52 -8.94
C LYS A 108 -21.49 11.84 -7.98
N GLN A 109 -21.81 11.77 -6.68
CA GLN A 109 -21.00 11.09 -5.67
C GLN A 109 -21.00 9.56 -5.89
N GLN A 110 -22.15 9.03 -6.32
CA GLN A 110 -22.28 7.62 -6.66
C GLN A 110 -21.44 7.22 -7.89
N MET A 111 -21.41 8.06 -8.94
CA MET A 111 -20.59 7.86 -10.14
C MET A 111 -19.09 7.90 -9.81
N MET A 112 -18.66 8.84 -8.97
CA MET A 112 -17.26 8.93 -8.52
C MET A 112 -16.81 7.69 -7.74
N ALA A 113 -17.68 7.18 -6.88
CA ALA A 113 -17.42 5.96 -6.14
C ALA A 113 -17.42 4.72 -7.06
N GLN A 114 -18.26 4.70 -8.08
CA GLN A 114 -18.29 3.67 -9.09
C GLN A 114 -16.95 3.58 -9.84
N ASP A 115 -16.39 4.70 -10.26
CA ASP A 115 -15.09 4.75 -10.94
C ASP A 115 -13.95 4.30 -10.03
N SER A 116 -13.92 4.75 -8.77
CA SER A 116 -12.85 4.40 -7.82
C SER A 116 -12.89 2.94 -7.36
N LEU A 117 -14.08 2.35 -7.29
CA LEU A 117 -14.27 0.94 -6.90
C LEU A 117 -14.37 0.00 -8.11
N GLY A 118 -14.23 0.49 -9.35
CA GLY A 118 -14.28 -0.31 -10.57
C GLY A 118 -15.60 -1.09 -10.76
N GLN A 119 -16.72 -0.54 -10.25
CA GLN A 119 -18.02 -1.21 -10.29
C GLN A 119 -18.93 -0.62 -11.37
N THR A 120 -19.73 -1.46 -12.02
CA THR A 120 -20.63 -1.08 -13.10
C THR A 120 -22.04 -0.65 -12.64
N SER A 121 -22.34 -0.81 -11.35
CA SER A 121 -23.69 -0.54 -10.80
C SER A 121 -23.60 0.16 -9.43
N LEU A 122 -24.45 1.16 -9.23
CA LEU A 122 -24.52 1.99 -8.01
C LEU A 122 -24.90 1.19 -6.76
N SER A 123 -25.78 0.20 -6.90
CA SER A 123 -26.15 -0.70 -5.78
C SER A 123 -24.96 -1.54 -5.31
N LYS A 124 -24.06 -1.92 -6.22
CA LYS A 124 -22.83 -2.66 -5.90
C LYS A 124 -21.81 -1.80 -5.18
N VAL A 125 -21.75 -0.50 -5.45
CA VAL A 125 -20.82 0.43 -4.77
C VAL A 125 -21.07 0.47 -3.26
N THR A 126 -22.33 0.65 -2.85
CA THR A 126 -22.69 0.66 -1.42
C THR A 126 -22.43 -0.69 -0.76
N PHE A 127 -22.72 -1.77 -1.46
CA PHE A 127 -22.46 -3.13 -0.98
C PHE A 127 -20.95 -3.36 -0.77
N VAL A 128 -20.12 -2.96 -1.73
CA VAL A 128 -18.66 -3.06 -1.63
C VAL A 128 -18.13 -2.20 -0.49
N ALA A 129 -18.56 -0.93 -0.37
CA ALA A 129 -18.11 -0.03 0.69
C ALA A 129 -18.45 -0.57 2.10
N LYS A 130 -19.68 -1.07 2.31
CA LYS A 130 -20.06 -1.74 3.55
C LYS A 130 -19.22 -3.00 3.79
N GLY A 131 -18.96 -3.79 2.76
CA GLY A 131 -18.09 -4.96 2.83
C GLY A 131 -16.69 -4.62 3.28
N VAL A 132 -16.08 -3.59 2.69
CA VAL A 132 -14.73 -3.11 3.07
C VAL A 132 -14.66 -2.84 4.56
N VAL A 133 -15.57 -2.01 5.10
CA VAL A 133 -15.56 -1.66 6.53
C VAL A 133 -15.82 -2.87 7.41
N THR A 134 -16.79 -3.71 7.04
CA THR A 134 -17.14 -4.89 7.83
C THR A 134 -15.94 -5.86 7.93
N TYR A 135 -15.25 -6.13 6.81
CA TYR A 135 -14.07 -7.01 6.84
C TYR A 135 -12.89 -6.38 7.57
N THR A 136 -12.66 -5.08 7.39
CA THR A 136 -11.61 -4.37 8.11
C THR A 136 -11.81 -4.51 9.62
N LEU A 137 -12.96 -4.09 10.14
CA LEU A 137 -13.24 -4.17 11.57
C LEU A 137 -13.25 -5.61 12.10
N LEU A 138 -13.73 -6.58 11.31
CA LEU A 138 -13.75 -7.98 11.70
C LEU A 138 -12.32 -8.54 11.87
N PHE A 139 -11.45 -8.33 10.88
CA PHE A 139 -10.08 -8.86 10.93
C PHE A 139 -9.22 -8.09 11.94
N GLU A 140 -9.40 -6.78 12.07
CA GLU A 140 -8.74 -5.99 13.11
C GLU A 140 -9.15 -6.43 14.51
N LEU A 141 -10.43 -6.74 14.74
CA LEU A 141 -10.89 -7.26 16.02
C LEU A 141 -10.31 -8.65 16.32
N ILE A 142 -10.35 -9.57 15.35
CA ILE A 142 -9.74 -10.91 15.50
C ILE A 142 -8.24 -10.78 15.79
N GLY A 143 -7.53 -9.96 15.02
CA GLY A 143 -6.11 -9.71 15.23
C GLY A 143 -5.81 -9.13 16.61
N THR A 144 -6.62 -8.16 17.05
CA THR A 144 -6.51 -7.56 18.38
C THR A 144 -6.67 -8.62 19.48
N VAL A 145 -7.67 -9.48 19.40
CA VAL A 145 -7.87 -10.54 20.39
C VAL A 145 -6.66 -11.48 20.46
N ILE A 146 -6.18 -11.94 19.31
CA ILE A 146 -5.02 -12.86 19.27
C ILE A 146 -3.75 -12.15 19.78
N LEU A 147 -3.45 -10.94 19.31
CA LEU A 147 -2.26 -10.20 19.75
C LEU A 147 -2.33 -9.80 21.23
N THR A 148 -3.53 -9.56 21.79
CA THR A 148 -3.68 -9.31 23.22
C THR A 148 -3.19 -10.51 24.04
N THR A 149 -3.51 -11.73 23.63
CA THR A 149 -3.00 -12.93 24.35
C THR A 149 -1.49 -13.05 24.28
N ALA A 150 -0.85 -12.56 23.21
CA ALA A 150 0.60 -12.58 23.04
C ALA A 150 1.32 -11.47 23.80
N PHE A 151 0.74 -10.24 23.83
CA PHE A 151 1.38 -9.07 24.48
C PHE A 151 1.08 -8.98 25.98
N THR A 152 -0.05 -9.49 26.47
CA THR A 152 -0.43 -9.42 27.91
C THR A 152 0.61 -10.05 28.85
N PRO A 153 1.20 -11.22 28.56
CA PRO A 153 2.21 -11.81 29.42
C PRO A 153 3.49 -10.96 29.53
N ILE A 154 3.78 -10.14 28.51
CA ILE A 154 5.01 -9.34 28.41
C ILE A 154 4.84 -7.96 29.04
N TYR A 155 3.69 -7.30 28.77
CA TYR A 155 3.47 -5.89 29.09
C TYR A 155 2.33 -5.62 30.06
N GLY A 156 1.65 -6.66 30.53
CA GLY A 156 0.39 -6.53 31.29
C GLY A 156 -0.82 -6.24 30.40
N PHE A 157 -2.01 -6.40 30.96
CA PHE A 157 -3.26 -6.36 30.17
C PHE A 157 -3.49 -5.00 29.48
N ALA A 158 -3.37 -3.89 30.19
CA ALA A 158 -3.70 -2.56 29.64
C ALA A 158 -2.76 -2.15 28.50
N ARG A 159 -1.44 -2.29 28.69
CA ARG A 159 -0.46 -2.00 27.65
C ARG A 159 -0.49 -3.04 26.52
N GLY A 160 -0.68 -4.31 26.88
CA GLY A 160 -0.79 -5.40 25.91
C GLY A 160 -1.98 -5.22 24.97
N LEU A 161 -3.14 -4.81 25.48
CA LEU A 161 -4.32 -4.49 24.69
C LEU A 161 -4.06 -3.29 23.77
N TYR A 162 -3.44 -2.25 24.28
CA TYR A 162 -3.09 -1.06 23.48
C TYR A 162 -2.17 -1.42 22.31
N TYR A 163 -1.09 -2.17 22.57
CA TYR A 163 -0.21 -2.65 21.51
C TYR A 163 -0.94 -3.57 20.52
N ALA A 164 -1.80 -4.47 21.00
CA ALA A 164 -2.57 -5.35 20.15
C ALA A 164 -3.50 -4.58 19.18
N VAL A 165 -4.20 -3.56 19.68
CA VAL A 165 -5.03 -2.68 18.83
C VAL A 165 -4.18 -1.95 17.80
N PHE A 166 -3.06 -1.34 18.23
CA PHE A 166 -2.17 -0.60 17.35
C PHE A 166 -1.62 -1.48 16.23
N TYR A 167 -1.02 -2.63 16.58
CA TYR A 167 -0.44 -3.55 15.61
C TYR A 167 -1.47 -4.23 14.73
N SER A 168 -2.68 -4.50 15.22
CA SER A 168 -3.77 -5.07 14.43
C SER A 168 -4.22 -4.09 13.33
N ILE A 169 -4.48 -2.82 13.69
CA ILE A 169 -4.85 -1.77 12.74
C ILE A 169 -3.72 -1.51 11.75
N SER A 170 -2.50 -1.31 12.23
CA SER A 170 -1.34 -1.04 11.38
C SER A 170 -1.07 -2.19 10.40
N SER A 171 -1.20 -3.45 10.85
CA SER A 171 -0.96 -4.63 10.01
C SER A 171 -2.05 -4.84 8.98
N PHE A 172 -3.34 -4.83 9.37
CA PHE A 172 -4.42 -5.08 8.43
C PHE A 172 -4.50 -4.00 7.33
N ASN A 173 -4.24 -2.74 7.70
CA ASN A 173 -4.17 -1.65 6.73
C ASN A 173 -2.86 -1.61 5.94
N ASN A 174 -1.92 -2.53 6.17
CA ASN A 174 -0.61 -2.54 5.51
C ASN A 174 0.19 -1.24 5.75
N ALA A 175 0.09 -0.67 6.94
CA ALA A 175 0.68 0.63 7.21
C ALA A 175 2.13 0.59 7.75
N GLY A 176 2.54 -0.53 8.35
CA GLY A 176 3.93 -0.74 8.80
C GLY A 176 4.40 0.10 9.98
N PHE A 177 3.55 0.92 10.56
CA PHE A 177 3.91 1.69 11.75
C PHE A 177 4.07 0.81 12.97
N SER A 178 5.18 1.01 13.68
CA SER A 178 5.53 0.30 14.92
C SER A 178 5.67 1.28 16.09
N LEU A 179 5.29 0.84 17.28
CA LEU A 179 5.56 1.52 18.54
C LEU A 179 6.92 1.11 19.13
N PHE A 180 7.55 0.05 18.61
CA PHE A 180 8.89 -0.36 19.01
C PHE A 180 9.93 0.24 18.09
N SER A 181 11.05 0.70 18.66
CA SER A 181 12.14 1.39 17.94
C SER A 181 12.76 0.54 16.82
N ASN A 182 12.80 -0.78 17.01
CA ASN A 182 13.33 -1.75 16.04
C ASN A 182 12.24 -2.58 15.38
N SER A 183 11.02 -2.04 15.23
CA SER A 183 9.87 -2.75 14.67
C SER A 183 9.56 -4.04 15.43
N LEU A 184 9.60 -5.20 14.79
CA LEU A 184 9.30 -6.51 15.41
C LEU A 184 10.55 -7.38 15.61
N VAL A 185 11.77 -6.83 15.52
CA VAL A 185 13.01 -7.59 15.68
C VAL A 185 13.07 -8.29 17.04
N ASN A 186 12.61 -7.65 18.11
CA ASN A 186 12.56 -8.24 19.45
C ASN A 186 11.58 -9.45 19.56
N PHE A 187 10.72 -9.64 18.55
CA PHE A 187 9.72 -10.72 18.51
C PHE A 187 10.01 -11.75 17.41
N GLN A 188 11.22 -11.77 16.84
CA GLN A 188 11.61 -12.65 15.73
C GLN A 188 11.43 -14.17 16.02
N SER A 189 11.42 -14.57 17.31
CA SER A 189 11.14 -15.95 17.74
C SER A 189 9.73 -16.14 18.32
N ASN A 190 8.88 -15.11 18.28
CA ASN A 190 7.50 -15.21 18.74
C ASN A 190 6.56 -15.56 17.58
N TYR A 191 6.28 -16.85 17.41
CA TYR A 191 5.45 -17.39 16.33
C TYR A 191 4.05 -16.76 16.31
N LEU A 192 3.43 -16.55 17.49
CA LEU A 192 2.06 -16.03 17.54
C LEU A 192 1.98 -14.60 17.03
N ILE A 193 2.92 -13.73 17.40
CA ILE A 193 2.98 -12.35 16.94
C ILE A 193 3.30 -12.31 15.44
N CYS A 194 4.36 -12.98 15.00
CA CYS A 194 4.81 -12.92 13.61
C CYS A 194 3.78 -13.51 12.63
N ILE A 195 3.18 -14.66 12.96
CA ILE A 195 2.17 -15.29 12.10
C ILE A 195 0.89 -14.43 12.07
N THR A 196 0.42 -13.93 13.22
CA THR A 196 -0.80 -13.11 13.25
C THR A 196 -0.63 -11.84 12.43
N ILE A 197 0.47 -11.12 12.59
CA ILE A 197 0.77 -9.90 11.82
C ILE A 197 0.90 -10.22 10.33
N SER A 198 1.61 -11.32 9.98
CA SER A 198 1.77 -11.72 8.57
C SER A 198 0.44 -12.10 7.90
N LEU A 199 -0.46 -12.73 8.63
CA LEU A 199 -1.80 -13.04 8.14
C LEU A 199 -2.65 -11.77 7.96
N LEU A 200 -2.61 -10.83 8.92
CA LEU A 200 -3.37 -9.59 8.85
C LEU A 200 -3.00 -8.77 7.61
N TYR A 201 -1.71 -8.48 7.40
CA TYR A 201 -1.33 -7.69 6.24
C TYR A 201 -1.51 -8.46 4.92
N THR A 202 -1.37 -9.79 4.92
CA THR A 202 -1.67 -10.59 3.72
C THR A 202 -3.15 -10.49 3.37
N LEU A 203 -4.06 -10.62 4.34
CA LEU A 203 -5.50 -10.49 4.13
C LEU A 203 -5.89 -9.08 3.65
N GLY A 204 -5.33 -8.02 4.25
CA GLY A 204 -5.51 -6.65 3.79
C GLY A 204 -5.01 -6.45 2.35
N GLY A 205 -3.87 -7.07 2.01
CA GLY A 205 -3.23 -6.99 0.70
C GLY A 205 -3.88 -7.84 -0.41
N LEU A 206 -4.73 -8.84 -0.09
CA LEU A 206 -5.41 -9.66 -1.10
C LEU A 206 -6.40 -8.86 -1.95
N GLY A 207 -7.05 -7.88 -1.36
CA GLY A 207 -8.12 -7.08 -1.97
C GLY A 207 -9.52 -7.49 -1.53
N PHE A 208 -10.34 -6.48 -1.22
CA PHE A 208 -11.67 -6.69 -0.66
C PHE A 208 -12.61 -7.47 -1.59
N LEU A 209 -12.48 -7.29 -2.92
CA LEU A 209 -13.28 -8.07 -3.88
C LEU A 209 -12.95 -9.56 -3.84
N VAL A 210 -11.69 -9.92 -3.62
CA VAL A 210 -11.28 -11.32 -3.48
C VAL A 210 -11.88 -11.93 -2.22
N LEU A 211 -11.81 -11.20 -1.09
CA LEU A 211 -12.40 -11.65 0.19
C LEU A 211 -13.92 -11.84 0.07
N MET A 212 -14.60 -10.93 -0.61
CA MET A 212 -16.05 -11.02 -0.85
C MET A 212 -16.40 -12.20 -1.78
N ASP A 213 -15.61 -12.41 -2.83
CA ASP A 213 -15.79 -13.53 -3.77
C ASP A 213 -15.60 -14.89 -3.05
N ILE A 214 -14.56 -15.02 -2.21
CA ILE A 214 -14.35 -16.23 -1.39
C ILE A 214 -15.55 -16.51 -0.47
N LYS A 215 -16.11 -15.48 0.17
CA LYS A 215 -17.28 -15.66 1.04
C LYS A 215 -18.52 -16.09 0.27
N GLN A 216 -18.75 -15.51 -0.92
CA GLN A 216 -19.92 -15.85 -1.76
C GLN A 216 -19.75 -17.20 -2.42
N ASN A 217 -18.55 -17.49 -2.94
CA ASN A 217 -18.23 -18.66 -3.74
C ASN A 217 -17.24 -19.57 -3.04
N LYS A 218 -17.69 -20.30 -2.03
CA LYS A 218 -16.84 -21.17 -1.17
C LYS A 218 -16.02 -22.24 -1.93
N LYS A 219 -16.32 -22.50 -3.21
CA LYS A 219 -15.63 -23.51 -4.04
C LYS A 219 -14.69 -22.83 -5.03
N TRP A 220 -13.42 -23.28 -5.11
CA TRP A 220 -12.41 -22.78 -6.05
C TRP A 220 -12.92 -22.64 -7.50
N LYS A 221 -13.65 -23.66 -8.00
CA LYS A 221 -14.19 -23.65 -9.36
C LYS A 221 -15.14 -22.47 -9.63
N LYS A 222 -15.85 -21.99 -8.62
CA LYS A 222 -16.83 -20.89 -8.73
C LYS A 222 -16.24 -19.50 -8.55
N LEU A 223 -14.98 -19.38 -8.11
CA LEU A 223 -14.32 -18.10 -7.96
C LEU A 223 -14.13 -17.42 -9.32
N SER A 224 -14.18 -16.08 -9.31
CA SER A 224 -13.92 -15.26 -10.49
C SER A 224 -12.49 -15.47 -11.02
N PRO A 225 -12.24 -15.29 -12.32
CA PRO A 225 -10.89 -15.38 -12.88
C PRO A 225 -9.90 -14.45 -12.22
N ASN A 226 -10.34 -13.24 -11.85
CA ASN A 226 -9.53 -12.27 -11.13
C ASN A 226 -9.11 -12.76 -9.74
N SER A 227 -10.05 -13.33 -8.97
CA SER A 227 -9.74 -13.87 -7.63
C SER A 227 -8.78 -15.05 -7.71
N LYS A 228 -8.98 -15.97 -8.68
CA LYS A 228 -8.06 -17.09 -8.91
C LYS A 228 -6.66 -16.60 -9.27
N LEU A 229 -6.57 -15.62 -10.18
CA LEU A 229 -5.31 -15.04 -10.60
C LEU A 229 -4.56 -14.42 -9.41
N ILE A 230 -5.22 -13.58 -8.61
CA ILE A 230 -4.60 -12.93 -7.46
C ILE A 230 -4.12 -13.97 -6.43
N LEU A 231 -4.98 -14.92 -6.06
CA LEU A 231 -4.65 -15.94 -5.06
C LEU A 231 -3.49 -16.85 -5.50
N THR A 232 -3.51 -17.35 -6.72
CA THR A 232 -2.44 -18.21 -7.24
C THR A 232 -1.12 -17.46 -7.37
N THR A 233 -1.16 -16.23 -7.88
CA THR A 233 0.06 -15.45 -8.07
C THR A 233 0.69 -15.05 -6.75
N ILE A 234 -0.10 -14.58 -5.77
CA ILE A 234 0.42 -14.25 -4.43
C ILE A 234 1.01 -15.47 -3.77
N ALA A 235 0.37 -16.64 -3.85
CA ALA A 235 0.90 -17.87 -3.27
C ALA A 235 2.23 -18.29 -3.92
N ILE A 236 2.33 -18.23 -5.25
CA ILE A 236 3.55 -18.57 -5.98
C ILE A 236 4.68 -17.60 -5.63
N ILE A 237 4.43 -16.27 -5.68
CA ILE A 237 5.45 -15.27 -5.38
C ILE A 237 5.92 -15.40 -3.93
N ASN A 238 5.00 -15.62 -2.96
CA ASN A 238 5.38 -15.80 -1.56
C ASN A 238 6.26 -17.02 -1.36
N LEU A 239 5.90 -18.16 -1.98
CA LEU A 239 6.67 -19.38 -1.85
C LEU A 239 8.06 -19.24 -2.47
N VAL A 240 8.16 -18.68 -3.67
CA VAL A 240 9.44 -18.44 -4.35
C VAL A 240 10.30 -17.46 -3.54
N ALA A 241 9.72 -16.34 -3.09
CA ALA A 241 10.42 -15.35 -2.28
C ALA A 241 10.89 -15.95 -0.94
N PHE A 242 10.07 -16.75 -0.28
CA PHE A 242 10.43 -17.46 0.96
C PHE A 242 11.68 -18.31 0.79
N VAL A 243 11.69 -19.16 -0.24
CA VAL A 243 12.85 -20.04 -0.51
C VAL A 243 14.09 -19.21 -0.84
N LEU A 244 13.96 -18.18 -1.69
CA LEU A 244 15.09 -17.35 -2.10
C LEU A 244 15.67 -16.56 -0.91
N ILE A 245 14.84 -15.91 -0.10
CA ILE A 245 15.30 -15.17 1.08
C ILE A 245 15.96 -16.10 2.10
N TRP A 246 15.37 -17.26 2.35
CA TRP A 246 15.96 -18.24 3.25
C TRP A 246 17.36 -18.66 2.79
N VAL A 247 17.50 -19.05 1.52
CA VAL A 247 18.80 -19.46 0.95
C VAL A 247 19.83 -18.33 0.99
N LEU A 248 19.42 -17.10 0.65
CA LEU A 248 20.33 -15.95 0.59
C LEU A 248 20.79 -15.46 1.96
N GLU A 249 19.93 -15.60 3.00
CA GLU A 249 20.20 -15.05 4.34
C GLU A 249 20.53 -16.12 5.40
N ALA A 250 20.37 -17.41 5.08
CA ALA A 250 20.59 -18.49 6.05
C ALA A 250 21.99 -18.51 6.69
N GLN A 251 23.00 -18.02 5.98
CA GLN A 251 24.38 -17.93 6.47
C GLN A 251 24.78 -16.52 6.91
N ASN A 252 23.91 -15.54 6.77
CA ASN A 252 24.19 -14.16 7.19
C ASN A 252 24.06 -14.03 8.72
N PRO A 253 25.17 -13.82 9.47
CA PRO A 253 25.14 -13.77 10.92
C PRO A 253 24.40 -12.55 11.49
N HIS A 254 24.21 -11.51 10.67
CA HIS A 254 23.50 -10.29 11.07
C HIS A 254 21.98 -10.37 10.86
N THR A 255 21.50 -11.45 10.21
CA THR A 255 20.06 -11.63 9.93
C THR A 255 19.58 -13.00 10.41
N LEU A 256 19.62 -14.04 9.56
CA LEU A 256 19.08 -15.36 9.87
C LEU A 256 20.13 -16.35 10.45
N GLY A 257 21.41 -16.14 10.16
CA GLY A 257 22.45 -17.16 10.38
C GLY A 257 22.66 -17.62 11.82
N LEU A 258 22.31 -16.79 12.81
CA LEU A 258 22.42 -17.15 14.24
C LEU A 258 21.11 -17.73 14.82
N LEU A 259 20.03 -17.74 14.06
CA LEU A 259 18.74 -18.26 14.50
C LEU A 259 18.67 -19.77 14.33
N ASN A 260 17.85 -20.43 15.14
CA ASN A 260 17.52 -21.84 14.92
C ASN A 260 16.71 -22.01 13.63
N VAL A 261 16.68 -23.21 13.06
CA VAL A 261 16.02 -23.48 11.76
C VAL A 261 14.54 -23.08 11.75
N GLY A 262 13.81 -23.24 12.86
CA GLY A 262 12.41 -22.84 12.97
C GLY A 262 12.23 -21.31 12.89
N ASP A 263 13.06 -20.57 13.62
CA ASP A 263 13.04 -19.11 13.60
C ASP A 263 13.55 -18.55 12.26
N GLN A 264 14.55 -19.21 11.63
CA GLN A 264 14.98 -18.88 10.27
C GLN A 264 13.80 -18.98 9.29
N ALA A 265 13.04 -20.07 9.33
CA ALA A 265 11.89 -20.28 8.46
C ALA A 265 10.78 -19.23 8.72
N LEU A 266 10.51 -18.93 10.01
CA LEU A 266 9.51 -17.92 10.38
C LEU A 266 9.89 -16.54 9.83
N ASN A 267 11.14 -16.11 10.03
CA ASN A 267 11.61 -14.81 9.59
C ASN A 267 11.79 -14.72 8.07
N ALA A 268 12.24 -15.77 7.42
CA ALA A 268 12.29 -15.84 5.95
C ALA A 268 10.88 -15.74 5.34
N TRP A 269 9.87 -16.40 5.93
CA TRP A 269 8.47 -16.25 5.55
C TRP A 269 7.99 -14.80 5.73
N PHE A 270 8.29 -14.21 6.89
CA PHE A 270 7.90 -12.83 7.18
C PHE A 270 8.51 -11.86 6.16
N GLN A 271 9.81 -11.96 5.90
CA GLN A 271 10.51 -11.13 4.91
C GLN A 271 10.06 -11.39 3.47
N ALA A 272 9.61 -12.59 3.12
CA ALA A 272 9.05 -12.89 1.81
C ALA A 272 7.69 -12.24 1.56
N THR A 273 6.91 -12.05 2.60
CA THR A 273 5.53 -11.56 2.50
C THR A 273 5.40 -10.06 2.76
N VAL A 274 6.27 -9.50 3.60
CA VAL A 274 6.23 -8.09 4.02
C VAL A 274 6.46 -7.06 2.89
N PRO A 275 7.25 -7.31 1.82
CA PRO A 275 7.48 -6.32 0.77
C PRO A 275 6.23 -5.91 -0.01
N ARG A 276 5.14 -6.65 0.16
CA ARG A 276 3.86 -6.26 -0.43
C ARG A 276 3.14 -5.22 0.42
N SER A 277 3.84 -4.10 0.65
CA SER A 277 3.29 -2.90 1.27
C SER A 277 2.91 -3.07 2.75
N SER A 278 3.77 -3.71 3.59
CA SER A 278 3.45 -3.90 5.01
C SER A 278 4.37 -3.19 5.98
N GLY A 279 5.60 -2.87 5.60
CA GLY A 279 6.54 -2.01 6.31
C GLY A 279 7.15 -2.54 7.61
N PHE A 280 6.69 -3.67 8.14
CA PHE A 280 7.29 -4.28 9.33
C PHE A 280 8.55 -5.05 9.01
N ASN A 281 9.45 -5.20 9.98
CA ASN A 281 10.61 -6.07 9.87
C ASN A 281 10.82 -6.86 11.18
N THR A 282 11.21 -8.13 11.02
CA THR A 282 11.59 -9.03 12.12
C THR A 282 13.09 -9.30 12.16
N ILE A 283 13.81 -8.84 11.14
CA ILE A 283 15.28 -8.82 11.07
C ILE A 283 15.73 -7.43 10.64
N ASP A 284 17.00 -7.10 10.87
CA ASP A 284 17.56 -5.84 10.42
C ASP A 284 17.65 -5.80 8.89
N THR A 285 16.81 -4.98 8.28
CA THR A 285 16.76 -4.81 6.82
C THR A 285 18.05 -4.18 6.27
N GLY A 286 18.71 -3.32 7.06
CA GLY A 286 20.00 -2.70 6.72
C GLY A 286 21.15 -3.70 6.63
N ALA A 287 21.08 -4.77 7.43
CA ALA A 287 22.07 -5.84 7.49
C ALA A 287 21.86 -6.96 6.44
N MET A 288 20.77 -6.92 5.68
CA MET A 288 20.53 -7.89 4.59
C MET A 288 21.58 -7.76 3.47
N THR A 289 21.86 -8.88 2.83
CA THR A 289 22.76 -8.90 1.65
C THR A 289 22.20 -8.04 0.52
N ASN A 290 23.08 -7.53 -0.36
CA ASN A 290 22.65 -6.73 -1.51
C ASN A 290 21.74 -7.53 -2.46
N SER A 291 21.97 -8.83 -2.58
CA SER A 291 21.11 -9.73 -3.38
C SER A 291 19.70 -9.82 -2.81
N SER A 292 19.58 -9.99 -1.49
CA SER A 292 18.29 -9.99 -0.79
C SER A 292 17.61 -8.63 -0.88
N SER A 293 18.35 -7.55 -0.75
CA SER A 293 17.82 -6.17 -0.89
C SER A 293 17.28 -5.92 -2.29
N LEU A 294 17.97 -6.38 -3.33
CA LEU A 294 17.49 -6.27 -4.72
C LEU A 294 16.21 -7.11 -4.93
N LEU A 295 16.18 -8.33 -4.40
CA LEU A 295 14.97 -9.18 -4.43
C LEU A 295 13.81 -8.50 -3.71
N MET A 296 14.06 -7.90 -2.53
CA MET A 296 13.05 -7.15 -1.78
C MET A 296 12.50 -5.97 -2.62
N MET A 297 13.35 -5.20 -3.28
CA MET A 297 12.91 -4.09 -4.16
C MET A 297 12.05 -4.60 -5.32
N LEU A 298 12.37 -5.74 -5.92
CA LEU A 298 11.54 -6.37 -6.94
C LEU A 298 10.16 -6.76 -6.38
N LEU A 299 10.13 -7.35 -5.18
CA LEU A 299 8.88 -7.73 -4.51
C LEU A 299 8.05 -6.51 -4.08
N MET A 300 8.69 -5.39 -3.69
CA MET A 300 8.03 -4.11 -3.40
C MET A 300 7.35 -3.53 -4.63
N PHE A 301 8.02 -3.64 -5.79
CA PHE A 301 7.46 -3.20 -7.06
C PHE A 301 6.18 -3.99 -7.42
N ILE A 302 6.13 -5.29 -7.07
CA ILE A 302 4.95 -6.15 -7.23
C ILE A 302 4.11 -6.07 -5.95
N GLY A 303 3.21 -5.10 -5.86
CA GLY A 303 2.36 -4.87 -4.69
C GLY A 303 1.27 -5.92 -4.46
N GLY A 304 0.12 -5.50 -3.92
CA GLY A 304 -0.99 -6.39 -3.60
C GLY A 304 -2.05 -6.52 -4.68
N GLY A 305 -3.18 -7.12 -4.31
CA GLY A 305 -4.37 -7.26 -5.17
C GLY A 305 -5.05 -5.92 -5.49
N SER A 306 -5.90 -5.92 -6.50
CA SER A 306 -6.73 -4.76 -6.82
C SER A 306 -7.74 -4.50 -5.71
N LEU A 307 -8.02 -3.22 -5.41
CA LEU A 307 -8.88 -2.80 -4.29
C LEU A 307 -8.44 -3.41 -2.95
N SER A 308 -7.15 -3.36 -2.68
CA SER A 308 -6.53 -3.74 -1.41
C SER A 308 -5.98 -2.52 -0.69
N THR A 309 -5.59 -2.70 0.55
CA THR A 309 -4.84 -1.71 1.32
C THR A 309 -3.40 -1.53 0.79
N ALA A 310 -2.82 -2.55 0.14
CA ALA A 310 -1.46 -2.52 -0.39
C ALA A 310 -1.28 -1.55 -1.57
N GLY A 311 -0.12 -0.90 -1.65
CA GLY A 311 0.30 -0.04 -2.77
C GLY A 311 1.03 -0.78 -3.90
N GLY A 312 1.92 -0.10 -4.59
CA GLY A 312 2.73 -0.68 -5.68
C GLY A 312 1.93 -1.08 -6.92
N LEU A 313 2.62 -1.73 -7.87
CA LEU A 313 2.02 -2.29 -9.07
C LEU A 313 1.12 -3.46 -8.69
N LYS A 314 -0.15 -3.42 -9.07
CA LYS A 314 -1.08 -4.49 -8.68
C LYS A 314 -0.68 -5.84 -9.28
N VAL A 315 -0.82 -6.91 -8.51
CA VAL A 315 -0.48 -8.29 -8.94
C VAL A 315 -1.10 -8.64 -10.29
N GLY A 316 -2.36 -8.25 -10.52
CA GLY A 316 -3.03 -8.44 -11.81
C GLY A 316 -2.31 -7.77 -12.98
N THR A 317 -1.82 -6.53 -12.76
CA THR A 317 -1.04 -5.79 -13.77
C THR A 317 0.27 -6.52 -14.10
N PHE A 318 0.99 -6.96 -13.08
CA PHE A 318 2.23 -7.72 -13.25
C PHE A 318 2.01 -9.01 -14.04
N VAL A 319 0.99 -9.79 -13.68
CA VAL A 319 0.68 -11.06 -14.39
C VAL A 319 0.30 -10.80 -15.84
N ILE A 320 -0.50 -9.78 -16.14
CA ILE A 320 -0.87 -9.43 -17.51
C ILE A 320 0.37 -9.10 -18.34
N LEU A 321 1.36 -8.36 -17.79
CA LEU A 321 2.62 -8.07 -18.47
C LEU A 321 3.42 -9.35 -18.76
N VAL A 322 3.59 -10.20 -17.75
CA VAL A 322 4.32 -11.47 -17.92
C VAL A 322 3.64 -12.34 -18.98
N LEU A 323 2.30 -12.46 -18.92
CA LEU A 323 1.55 -13.23 -19.90
C LEU A 323 1.59 -12.60 -21.30
N SER A 324 1.67 -11.27 -21.42
CA SER A 324 1.82 -10.56 -22.69
C SER A 324 3.16 -10.93 -23.35
N VAL A 325 4.24 -10.91 -22.57
CA VAL A 325 5.57 -11.33 -23.05
C VAL A 325 5.56 -12.81 -23.45
N LEU A 326 4.97 -13.69 -22.64
CA LEU A 326 4.86 -15.11 -22.95
C LEU A 326 4.00 -15.38 -24.19
N SER A 327 2.89 -14.65 -24.38
CA SER A 327 2.03 -14.73 -25.57
C SER A 327 2.79 -14.33 -26.83
N PHE A 328 3.57 -13.23 -26.76
CA PHE A 328 4.43 -12.79 -27.85
C PHE A 328 5.48 -13.84 -28.21
N LEU A 329 6.20 -14.39 -27.22
CA LEU A 329 7.21 -15.44 -27.44
C LEU A 329 6.61 -16.72 -28.04
N ARG A 330 5.37 -17.05 -27.64
CA ARG A 330 4.63 -18.22 -28.16
C ARG A 330 3.92 -17.95 -29.48
N ARG A 331 3.99 -16.72 -30.02
CA ARG A 331 3.29 -16.27 -31.23
C ARG A 331 1.78 -16.55 -31.20
N THR A 332 1.14 -16.31 -30.04
CA THR A 332 -0.30 -16.42 -29.88
C THR A 332 -0.93 -15.04 -29.88
N ASP A 333 -2.06 -14.90 -30.61
CA ASP A 333 -2.75 -13.60 -30.75
C ASP A 333 -3.54 -13.19 -29.49
N GLU A 334 -3.79 -14.13 -28.59
CA GLU A 334 -4.61 -13.89 -27.40
C GLU A 334 -3.86 -14.20 -26.11
N ILE A 335 -3.99 -13.29 -25.16
CA ILE A 335 -3.58 -13.51 -23.79
C ILE A 335 -4.74 -14.19 -23.05
N ARG A 336 -4.53 -15.39 -22.52
CA ARG A 336 -5.56 -16.17 -21.82
C ARG A 336 -5.23 -16.33 -20.33
N VAL A 337 -6.25 -16.10 -19.49
CA VAL A 337 -6.21 -16.29 -18.03
C VAL A 337 -7.40 -17.14 -17.62
N PHE A 338 -7.19 -18.34 -17.08
CA PHE A 338 -8.25 -19.27 -16.67
C PHE A 338 -9.39 -19.40 -17.71
N ASN A 339 -9.03 -19.64 -18.97
CA ASN A 339 -9.96 -19.76 -20.12
C ASN A 339 -10.75 -18.49 -20.49
N HIS A 340 -10.27 -17.31 -20.07
CA HIS A 340 -10.83 -16.02 -20.48
C HIS A 340 -9.76 -15.22 -21.21
N SER A 341 -10.12 -14.57 -22.32
CA SER A 341 -9.21 -13.67 -23.03
C SER A 341 -9.10 -12.32 -22.34
N VAL A 342 -7.90 -11.74 -22.37
CA VAL A 342 -7.62 -10.38 -21.86
C VAL A 342 -7.64 -9.41 -23.02
N SER A 343 -8.35 -8.28 -22.88
CA SER A 343 -8.44 -7.28 -23.94
C SER A 343 -7.11 -6.54 -24.14
N HIS A 344 -6.81 -6.13 -25.37
CA HIS A 344 -5.65 -5.29 -25.69
C HIS A 344 -5.63 -3.97 -24.88
N GLU A 345 -6.80 -3.38 -24.62
CA GLU A 345 -6.91 -2.18 -23.79
C GLU A 345 -6.37 -2.42 -22.38
N THR A 346 -6.64 -3.59 -21.78
CA THR A 346 -6.12 -3.95 -20.46
C THR A 346 -4.61 -4.08 -20.48
N THR A 347 -4.05 -4.65 -21.56
CA THR A 347 -2.60 -4.77 -21.74
C THR A 347 -1.93 -3.42 -21.89
N TYR A 348 -2.48 -2.50 -22.69
CA TYR A 348 -1.95 -1.13 -22.80
C TYR A 348 -2.03 -0.37 -21.47
N LYS A 349 -3.12 -0.53 -20.70
CA LYS A 349 -3.22 0.04 -19.36
C LYS A 349 -2.13 -0.51 -18.42
N ALA A 350 -1.88 -1.83 -18.47
CA ALA A 350 -0.85 -2.46 -17.66
C ALA A 350 0.56 -1.93 -18.01
N LEU A 351 0.86 -1.77 -19.28
CA LEU A 351 2.11 -1.20 -19.79
C LEU A 351 2.27 0.26 -19.32
N ALA A 352 1.25 1.08 -19.52
CA ALA A 352 1.25 2.50 -19.11
C ALA A 352 1.49 2.66 -17.60
N VAL A 353 0.77 1.89 -16.78
CA VAL A 353 0.93 1.92 -15.32
C VAL A 353 2.36 1.57 -14.92
N THR A 354 2.94 0.53 -15.50
CA THR A 354 4.30 0.08 -15.20
C THR A 354 5.33 1.12 -15.64
N ALA A 355 5.21 1.67 -16.85
CA ALA A 355 6.11 2.70 -17.35
C ALA A 355 6.08 3.95 -16.46
N ILE A 356 4.88 4.45 -16.09
CA ILE A 356 4.72 5.62 -15.23
C ILE A 356 5.35 5.37 -13.84
N THR A 357 5.13 4.19 -13.25
CA THR A 357 5.73 3.83 -11.96
C THR A 357 7.26 3.80 -12.04
N SER A 358 7.81 3.17 -13.09
CA SER A 358 9.26 3.10 -13.30
C SER A 358 9.88 4.49 -13.51
N ILE A 359 9.23 5.35 -14.29
CA ILE A 359 9.67 6.74 -14.50
C ILE A 359 9.64 7.52 -13.18
N LEU A 360 8.57 7.36 -12.39
CA LEU A 360 8.43 8.01 -11.08
C LEU A 360 9.57 7.62 -10.13
N ILE A 361 9.88 6.31 -10.04
CA ILE A 361 10.97 5.79 -9.24
C ILE A 361 12.31 6.36 -9.76
N PHE A 362 12.53 6.33 -11.07
CA PHE A 362 13.78 6.84 -11.68
C PHE A 362 13.98 8.33 -11.39
N ILE A 363 12.96 9.17 -11.59
CA ILE A 363 13.04 10.60 -11.32
C ILE A 363 13.29 10.86 -9.84
N GLY A 364 12.54 10.20 -8.96
CA GLY A 364 12.70 10.33 -7.51
C GLY A 364 14.10 9.94 -7.06
N PHE A 365 14.59 8.82 -7.56
CA PHE A 365 15.95 8.35 -7.26
C PHE A 365 17.03 9.31 -7.77
N PHE A 366 16.89 9.81 -8.99
CA PHE A 366 17.84 10.78 -9.55
C PHE A 366 17.90 12.06 -8.71
N ILE A 367 16.75 12.57 -8.26
CA ILE A 367 16.70 13.76 -7.40
C ILE A 367 17.35 13.47 -6.03
N LEU A 368 17.09 12.31 -5.42
CA LEU A 368 17.70 11.95 -4.15
C LEU A 368 19.23 11.81 -4.25
N LEU A 369 19.75 11.24 -5.34
CA LEU A 369 21.19 11.18 -5.57
C LEU A 369 21.85 12.57 -5.63
N LEU A 370 21.14 13.58 -6.14
CA LEU A 370 21.64 14.96 -6.16
C LEU A 370 21.59 15.62 -4.76
N LEU A 371 20.57 15.29 -3.97
CA LEU A 371 20.40 15.86 -2.63
C LEU A 371 21.26 15.19 -1.57
N GLU A 372 21.57 13.89 -1.75
CA GLU A 372 22.30 13.04 -0.80
C GLU A 372 23.56 12.43 -1.43
N PRO A 373 24.55 13.25 -1.83
CA PRO A 373 25.72 12.77 -2.58
C PRO A 373 26.64 11.83 -1.80
N LYS A 374 26.52 11.78 -0.48
CA LYS A 374 27.32 10.92 0.41
C LYS A 374 26.63 9.62 0.80
N ALA A 375 25.32 9.49 0.52
CA ALA A 375 24.57 8.32 0.91
C ALA A 375 24.86 7.12 -0.01
N ASP A 376 24.78 5.92 0.54
CA ASP A 376 24.97 4.68 -0.22
C ASP A 376 23.89 4.51 -1.29
N PHE A 377 24.31 4.14 -2.50
CA PHE A 377 23.44 3.96 -3.67
C PHE A 377 22.30 2.96 -3.42
N MET A 378 22.62 1.81 -2.78
CA MET A 378 21.64 0.76 -2.52
C MET A 378 20.61 1.21 -1.50
N ASN A 379 21.04 1.93 -0.46
CA ASN A 379 20.16 2.44 0.58
C ASN A 379 19.18 3.49 0.01
N LEU A 380 19.66 4.43 -0.80
CA LEU A 380 18.81 5.42 -1.47
C LEU A 380 17.80 4.79 -2.43
N LEU A 381 18.27 3.84 -3.28
CA LEU A 381 17.39 3.16 -4.22
C LEU A 381 16.28 2.38 -3.48
N PHE A 382 16.65 1.68 -2.41
CA PHE A 382 15.71 0.93 -1.58
C PHE A 382 14.63 1.84 -0.98
N GLU A 383 15.04 3.00 -0.46
CA GLU A 383 14.15 4.00 0.13
C GLU A 383 13.17 4.57 -0.89
N VAL A 384 13.66 4.93 -2.07
CA VAL A 384 12.82 5.46 -3.17
C VAL A 384 11.80 4.43 -3.64
N VAL A 385 12.22 3.18 -3.84
CA VAL A 385 11.31 2.09 -4.25
C VAL A 385 10.27 1.85 -3.16
N SER A 386 10.69 1.82 -1.89
CA SER A 386 9.81 1.67 -0.75
C SER A 386 8.77 2.81 -0.67
N ALA A 387 9.19 4.06 -0.83
CA ALA A 387 8.29 5.22 -0.82
C ALA A 387 7.32 5.22 -2.00
N ALA A 388 7.84 5.05 -3.24
CA ALA A 388 7.03 5.08 -4.46
C ALA A 388 6.02 3.92 -4.54
N CYS A 389 6.37 2.76 -3.98
CA CYS A 389 5.49 1.59 -3.90
C CYS A 389 4.69 1.55 -2.58
N THR A 390 4.82 2.55 -1.71
CA THR A 390 4.16 2.65 -0.39
C THR A 390 4.32 1.38 0.44
N VAL A 391 5.57 0.93 0.65
CA VAL A 391 5.90 -0.33 1.34
C VAL A 391 6.28 -0.11 2.80
N GLY A 392 7.12 0.92 3.07
CA GLY A 392 7.51 1.29 4.42
C GLY A 392 8.76 0.61 4.98
N LEU A 393 9.37 -0.30 4.24
CA LEU A 393 10.66 -0.86 4.63
C LEU A 393 11.78 0.16 4.36
N SER A 394 12.73 0.25 5.28
CA SER A 394 13.93 1.08 5.18
C SER A 394 15.16 0.27 5.53
N ARG A 395 16.30 0.64 4.96
CA ARG A 395 17.62 0.15 5.39
C ARG A 395 18.24 1.02 6.48
N GLY A 396 17.41 1.84 7.17
CA GLY A 396 17.82 2.66 8.29
C GLY A 396 18.26 4.08 7.93
N ILE A 397 18.22 4.48 6.66
CA ILE A 397 18.70 5.81 6.22
C ILE A 397 17.68 6.93 6.42
N THR A 398 16.38 6.63 6.58
CA THR A 398 15.31 7.63 6.62
C THR A 398 15.54 8.77 7.62
N PRO A 399 15.98 8.50 8.88
CA PRO A 399 16.22 9.56 9.86
C PRO A 399 17.37 10.51 9.52
N ASP A 400 18.34 10.06 8.71
CA ASP A 400 19.55 10.81 8.38
C ASP A 400 19.38 11.69 7.12
N LEU A 401 18.24 11.61 6.44
CA LEU A 401 17.97 12.33 5.20
C LEU A 401 17.67 13.81 5.45
N HIS A 402 18.10 14.67 4.53
CA HIS A 402 17.77 16.09 4.54
C HIS A 402 16.25 16.35 4.35
N ASN A 403 15.76 17.48 4.84
CA ASN A 403 14.36 17.88 4.68
C ASN A 403 13.90 17.89 3.20
N GLY A 404 14.78 18.26 2.26
CA GLY A 404 14.48 18.21 0.82
C GLY A 404 14.21 16.78 0.34
N SER A 405 15.03 15.82 0.76
CA SER A 405 14.87 14.39 0.45
C SER A 405 13.61 13.82 1.06
N LEU A 406 13.30 14.17 2.31
CA LEU A 406 12.06 13.77 2.99
C LEU A 406 10.82 14.31 2.27
N PHE A 407 10.88 15.56 1.75
CA PHE A 407 9.80 16.13 0.97
C PHE A 407 9.58 15.38 -0.35
N ILE A 408 10.65 15.04 -1.08
CA ILE A 408 10.56 14.23 -2.31
C ILE A 408 9.99 12.84 -2.02
N LEU A 409 10.44 12.17 -0.96
CA LEU A 409 9.88 10.89 -0.53
C LEU A 409 8.38 11.02 -0.18
N SER A 410 7.97 12.11 0.48
CA SER A 410 6.55 12.39 0.76
C SER A 410 5.72 12.53 -0.52
N LEU A 411 6.26 13.18 -1.55
CA LEU A 411 5.61 13.28 -2.86
C LEU A 411 5.54 11.91 -3.55
N LEU A 412 6.57 11.09 -3.45
CA LEU A 412 6.58 9.72 -4.00
C LEU A 412 5.55 8.84 -3.29
N MET A 413 5.45 8.88 -1.96
CA MET A 413 4.43 8.17 -1.19
C MET A 413 3.01 8.58 -1.60
N PHE A 414 2.77 9.88 -1.74
CA PHE A 414 1.49 10.42 -2.20
C PHE A 414 1.14 9.96 -3.61
N ALA A 415 2.11 10.04 -4.54
CA ALA A 415 1.96 9.59 -5.91
C ALA A 415 1.69 8.08 -6.01
N GLY A 416 2.44 7.27 -5.25
CA GLY A 416 2.25 5.83 -5.15
C GLY A 416 0.87 5.44 -4.64
N ARG A 417 0.34 6.17 -3.64
CA ARG A 417 -0.99 5.92 -3.07
C ARG A 417 -2.13 6.27 -4.01
N LEU A 418 -2.04 7.38 -4.72
CA LEU A 418 -3.02 7.74 -5.76
C LEU A 418 -3.08 6.72 -6.88
N GLY A 419 -1.95 6.08 -7.15
CA GLY A 419 -1.76 5.14 -8.23
C GLY A 419 -1.44 5.83 -9.56
N PRO A 420 -0.58 5.20 -10.39
CA PRO A 420 -0.04 5.81 -11.62
C PRO A 420 -1.12 6.20 -12.63
N LEU A 421 -2.20 5.45 -12.73
CA LEU A 421 -3.30 5.74 -13.66
C LEU A 421 -4.07 7.01 -13.25
N THR A 422 -4.31 7.18 -11.94
CA THR A 422 -4.95 8.39 -11.41
C THR A 422 -4.08 9.61 -11.66
N LEU A 423 -2.76 9.50 -11.45
CA LEU A 423 -1.80 10.56 -11.77
C LEU A 423 -1.81 10.91 -13.26
N ALA A 424 -1.83 9.91 -14.15
CA ALA A 424 -1.93 10.14 -15.59
C ALA A 424 -3.20 10.92 -15.95
N TYR A 425 -4.35 10.59 -15.36
CA TYR A 425 -5.61 11.31 -15.60
C TYR A 425 -5.67 12.71 -14.95
N LEU A 426 -4.87 12.98 -13.93
CA LEU A 426 -4.72 14.32 -13.38
C LEU A 426 -3.95 15.25 -14.32
N ILE A 427 -2.92 14.70 -15.00
CA ILE A 427 -2.03 15.45 -15.89
C ILE A 427 -2.61 15.56 -17.31
N ALA A 428 -3.23 14.48 -17.81
CA ALA A 428 -3.72 14.38 -19.18
C ALA A 428 -5.24 14.20 -19.24
N THR A 429 -5.95 15.17 -19.81
CA THR A 429 -7.36 15.00 -20.18
C THR A 429 -7.46 14.20 -21.48
N PRO A 430 -8.17 13.05 -21.49
CA PRO A 430 -8.31 12.25 -22.70
C PRO A 430 -9.11 13.02 -23.75
N LYS A 431 -8.44 13.45 -24.83
CA LYS A 431 -9.11 13.99 -26.02
C LYS A 431 -9.42 12.82 -26.95
N LYS A 432 -10.71 12.51 -27.15
CA LYS A 432 -11.12 11.58 -28.20
C LYS A 432 -10.84 12.26 -29.55
N SER A 433 -9.79 11.81 -30.25
CA SER A 433 -9.58 12.21 -31.64
C SER A 433 -10.67 11.60 -32.52
N ARG A 434 -11.32 12.43 -33.35
CA ARG A 434 -12.27 11.98 -34.38
C ARG A 434 -11.57 11.54 -35.66
N LEU A 435 -10.28 11.85 -35.79
CA LEU A 435 -9.47 11.55 -36.97
C LEU A 435 -8.62 10.31 -36.69
N LYS A 436 -8.64 9.37 -37.61
CA LYS A 436 -7.70 8.24 -37.67
C LYS A 436 -6.58 8.59 -38.65
N HIS A 437 -5.34 8.55 -38.19
CA HIS A 437 -4.15 8.73 -39.03
C HIS A 437 -3.77 7.39 -39.71
N PRO A 438 -3.20 7.40 -40.91
CA PRO A 438 -2.67 6.20 -41.55
C PRO A 438 -1.56 5.57 -40.67
N GLN A 439 -1.47 4.23 -40.75
CA GLN A 439 -0.44 3.49 -40.01
C GLN A 439 0.93 3.69 -40.66
N ALA A 440 1.94 4.00 -39.84
CA ALA A 440 3.34 4.06 -40.27
C ALA A 440 4.06 2.78 -39.79
N ASN A 441 4.91 2.23 -40.64
CA ASN A 441 5.82 1.14 -40.28
C ASN A 441 7.00 1.71 -39.53
N ILE A 442 7.02 1.53 -38.20
CA ILE A 442 8.15 1.89 -37.34
C ILE A 442 8.89 0.59 -37.01
N GLN A 443 10.19 0.53 -37.30
CA GLN A 443 11.03 -0.60 -36.93
C GLN A 443 11.22 -0.61 -35.42
N ILE A 444 10.84 -1.72 -34.79
CA ILE A 444 11.11 -2.02 -33.40
C ILE A 444 12.19 -3.10 -33.41
N GLY A 445 13.34 -2.84 -32.76
CA GLY A 445 14.53 -3.69 -32.76
C GLY A 445 14.34 -5.14 -32.34
#